data_f97eda3651833e03ac6f801b2f3d23fd
#
_entry.id   f97eda3651833e03ac6f801b2f3d23fd
#
_cell.length_a   1.000
_cell.length_b   1.000
_cell.length_c   1.000
_cell.angle_alpha   90.00
_cell.angle_beta   90.00
_cell.angle_gamma   90.00
#
_symmetry.space_group_name_H-M   'P 1'
#
loop_
_entity.id
_entity.type
_entity.pdbx_description
1 polymer ?
#
loop_
_entity_poly.entity_id
_entity_poly.type
_entity_poly.pdbx_seq_one_letter_code
_entity_poly.pdbx_strand_id
1 'polypeptide(L)'
;MTEENIAFKSFYYSLGTTSFRMQNFNQKIEQQLDLLNQFWQLPEYANEKWESNESIQEAYYNFIKESEFLKDGNAPRKAKDARQKTSGMRDIGLIDDNRRLTSVGHKLLEIAKSGDFSSDNFLQIPKDGFIYFQQLLKTYITIDKDTGVRPFVLYAHKSFRT
;
A
#
# COMPACT_ATOMS: atom_id res chain seq x y z
N MET A 1 -1.15 -1.42 20.69
CA MET A 1 -1.02 -0.95 19.29
C MET A 1 -0.01 0.18 19.34
N THR A 2 1.21 -0.06 18.91
CA THR A 2 2.22 0.99 18.77
C THR A 2 1.79 1.87 17.60
N GLU A 3 1.40 3.09 17.88
CA GLU A 3 1.17 4.12 16.87
C GLU A 3 2.52 4.44 16.24
N GLU A 4 2.79 3.92 15.06
CA GLU A 4 3.93 4.36 14.28
C GLU A 4 3.64 5.78 13.78
N ASN A 5 4.26 6.75 14.44
CA ASN A 5 4.23 8.14 14.05
C ASN A 5 4.99 8.34 12.74
N ILE A 6 4.29 8.46 11.64
CA ILE A 6 4.87 8.89 10.38
C ILE A 6 5.03 10.41 10.43
N ALA A 7 6.23 10.87 10.76
CA ALA A 7 6.54 12.30 10.77
C ALA A 7 6.74 12.81 9.33
N PHE A 8 5.78 13.53 8.79
CA PHE A 8 5.95 14.26 7.53
C PHE A 8 6.64 15.60 7.78
N LYS A 9 7.85 15.76 7.27
CA LYS A 9 8.60 17.03 7.32
C LYS A 9 8.22 18.02 6.21
N SER A 10 7.15 17.78 5.47
CA SER A 10 6.73 18.66 4.37
C SER A 10 5.29 19.15 4.57
N PHE A 11 5.03 20.38 4.12
CA PHE A 11 3.69 21.00 4.14
C PHE A 11 2.69 20.33 3.20
N TYR A 12 3.08 19.32 2.46
CA TYR A 12 2.23 18.61 1.51
C TYR A 12 1.87 17.23 2.06
N TYR A 13 0.60 17.02 2.32
CA TYR A 13 0.05 15.71 2.64
C TYR A 13 0.02 14.86 1.37
N SER A 14 0.93 13.92 1.26
CA SER A 14 0.99 13.00 0.12
C SER A 14 0.96 11.57 0.62
N LEU A 15 -0.15 10.90 0.41
CA LEU A 15 -0.22 9.44 0.52
C LEU A 15 0.35 8.84 -0.75
N GLY A 16 1.45 8.08 -0.58
CA GLY A 16 1.95 7.21 -1.64
C GLY A 16 2.38 7.91 -2.92
N THR A 17 2.95 9.07 -2.89
CA THR A 17 3.54 9.77 -4.04
C THR A 17 2.87 9.46 -5.40
N THR A 18 3.60 8.86 -6.36
CA THR A 18 3.11 8.48 -7.68
C THR A 18 2.42 7.10 -7.71
N SER A 19 2.54 6.31 -6.65
CA SER A 19 2.03 4.92 -6.62
C SER A 19 0.52 4.84 -6.81
N PHE A 20 -0.21 5.87 -6.41
CA PHE A 20 -1.67 5.94 -6.54
C PHE A 20 -2.15 6.66 -7.80
N ARG A 21 -1.26 7.11 -8.66
CA ARG A 21 -1.61 7.76 -9.94
C ARG A 21 -1.65 6.74 -11.07
N MET A 22 -2.58 5.78 -11.00
CA MET A 22 -2.72 4.76 -12.02
C MET A 22 -4.18 4.52 -12.38
N GLN A 23 -4.41 4.15 -13.62
CA GLN A 23 -5.71 3.62 -14.04
C GLN A 23 -5.93 2.24 -13.42
N ASN A 24 -7.19 1.88 -13.17
CA ASN A 24 -7.57 0.61 -12.54
C ASN A 24 -6.84 0.36 -11.21
N PHE A 25 -6.88 1.37 -10.34
CA PHE A 25 -6.17 1.42 -9.07
C PHE A 25 -6.31 0.12 -8.25
N ASN A 26 -7.53 -0.34 -7.97
CA ASN A 26 -7.77 -1.53 -7.15
C ASN A 26 -7.07 -2.76 -7.75
N GLN A 27 -7.31 -3.04 -9.02
CA GLN A 27 -6.69 -4.18 -9.71
C GLN A 27 -5.16 -4.14 -9.69
N LYS A 28 -4.58 -2.95 -9.84
CA LYS A 28 -3.12 -2.77 -9.81
C LYS A 28 -2.54 -2.99 -8.42
N ILE A 29 -3.22 -2.52 -7.38
CA ILE A 29 -2.80 -2.79 -5.99
C ILE A 29 -2.92 -4.28 -5.66
N GLU A 30 -4.02 -4.93 -6.03
CA GLU A 30 -4.24 -6.35 -5.81
C GLU A 30 -3.19 -7.20 -6.56
N GLN A 31 -2.91 -6.87 -7.83
CA GLN A 31 -1.83 -7.50 -8.58
C GLN A 31 -0.47 -7.32 -7.91
N GLN A 32 -0.18 -6.14 -7.42
CA GLN A 32 1.10 -5.86 -6.76
C GLN A 32 1.20 -6.55 -5.38
N LEU A 33 0.11 -6.69 -4.64
CA LEU A 33 0.07 -7.49 -3.40
C LEU A 33 0.35 -8.96 -3.70
N ASP A 34 -0.22 -9.51 -4.78
CA ASP A 34 0.06 -10.89 -5.17
C ASP A 34 1.53 -11.09 -5.55
N LEU A 35 2.11 -10.19 -6.32
CA LEU A 35 3.53 -10.22 -6.67
C LEU A 35 4.44 -10.10 -5.44
N LEU A 36 4.11 -9.23 -4.48
CA LEU A 36 4.85 -9.15 -3.21
C LEU A 36 4.74 -10.45 -2.42
N ASN A 37 3.55 -11.04 -2.35
CA ASN A 37 3.34 -12.31 -1.67
C ASN A 37 4.16 -13.44 -2.31
N GLN A 38 4.18 -13.52 -3.64
CA GLN A 38 5.00 -14.49 -4.38
C GLN A 38 6.49 -14.26 -4.16
N PHE A 39 6.96 -13.01 -4.25
CA PHE A 39 8.37 -12.65 -4.04
C PHE A 39 8.88 -13.12 -2.68
N TRP A 40 8.12 -12.87 -1.61
CA TRP A 40 8.50 -13.27 -0.26
C TRP A 40 8.38 -14.78 0.02
N GLN A 41 7.74 -15.55 -0.87
CA GLN A 41 7.70 -17.01 -0.78
C GLN A 41 8.90 -17.67 -1.45
N LEU A 42 9.70 -16.94 -2.24
CA LEU A 42 10.93 -17.45 -2.82
C LEU A 42 11.94 -17.77 -1.70
N PRO A 43 12.54 -18.99 -1.70
CA PRO A 43 13.42 -19.43 -0.61
C PRO A 43 14.60 -18.48 -0.36
N GLU A 44 15.15 -17.89 -1.41
CA GLU A 44 16.26 -16.96 -1.36
C GLU A 44 15.93 -15.63 -0.66
N TYR A 45 14.63 -15.25 -0.60
CA TYR A 45 14.22 -13.97 -0.03
C TYR A 45 13.35 -14.10 1.23
N ALA A 46 12.91 -15.32 1.55
CA ALA A 46 11.94 -15.57 2.63
C ALA A 46 12.36 -14.99 4.00
N ASN A 47 13.67 -14.99 4.30
CA ASN A 47 14.22 -14.51 5.58
C ASN A 47 14.86 -13.13 5.47
N GLU A 48 14.86 -12.51 4.30
CA GLU A 48 15.49 -11.21 4.09
C GLU A 48 14.64 -10.06 4.63
N LYS A 49 15.30 -8.92 4.89
CA LYS A 49 14.66 -7.68 5.30
C LYS A 49 14.67 -6.68 4.16
N TRP A 50 13.62 -5.89 4.07
CA TRP A 50 13.51 -4.83 3.06
C TRP A 50 14.28 -3.58 3.45
N GLU A 51 14.22 -3.20 4.74
CA GLU A 51 14.76 -1.94 5.22
C GLU A 51 16.28 -1.90 5.06
N SER A 52 16.78 -0.80 4.48
CA SER A 52 18.20 -0.57 4.21
C SER A 52 18.90 -1.64 3.35
N ASN A 53 18.14 -2.50 2.66
CA ASN A 53 18.65 -3.57 1.82
C ASN A 53 18.36 -3.28 0.34
N GLU A 54 19.27 -2.55 -0.31
CA GLU A 54 19.11 -2.18 -1.73
C GLU A 54 19.09 -3.41 -2.65
N SER A 55 19.84 -4.47 -2.32
CA SER A 55 19.88 -5.70 -3.12
C SER A 55 18.50 -6.36 -3.20
N ILE A 56 17.77 -6.46 -2.09
CA ILE A 56 16.41 -7.01 -2.07
C ILE A 56 15.44 -6.11 -2.82
N GLN A 57 15.57 -4.80 -2.68
CA GLN A 57 14.73 -3.83 -3.39
C GLN A 57 14.94 -3.91 -4.91
N GLU A 58 16.19 -4.11 -5.35
CA GLU A 58 16.51 -4.32 -6.77
C GLU A 58 16.03 -5.68 -7.26
N ALA A 59 16.17 -6.75 -6.44
CA ALA A 59 15.64 -8.07 -6.77
C ALA A 59 14.13 -8.02 -6.98
N TYR A 60 13.39 -7.35 -6.08
CA TYR A 60 11.96 -7.15 -6.25
C TYR A 60 11.62 -6.33 -7.51
N TYR A 61 12.38 -5.26 -7.81
CA TYR A 61 12.19 -4.51 -9.04
C TYR A 61 12.32 -5.39 -10.28
N ASN A 62 13.37 -6.23 -10.33
CA ASN A 62 13.57 -7.15 -11.45
C ASN A 62 12.44 -8.19 -11.52
N PHE A 63 12.00 -8.73 -10.39
CA PHE A 63 10.90 -9.67 -10.29
C PHE A 63 9.59 -9.11 -10.88
N ILE A 64 9.20 -7.88 -10.50
CA ILE A 64 7.97 -7.26 -11.05
C ILE A 64 8.13 -6.83 -12.52
N LYS A 65 9.35 -6.61 -12.99
CA LYS A 65 9.64 -6.38 -14.40
C LYS A 65 9.47 -7.64 -15.21
N GLU A 66 10.00 -8.77 -14.75
CA GLU A 66 9.86 -10.08 -15.40
C GLU A 66 8.41 -10.55 -15.41
N SER A 67 7.61 -10.17 -14.43
CA SER A 67 6.17 -10.44 -14.37
C SER A 67 5.33 -9.50 -15.25
N GLU A 68 5.94 -8.71 -16.12
CA GLU A 68 5.29 -7.75 -17.02
C GLU A 68 4.41 -6.69 -16.31
N PHE A 69 4.53 -6.58 -14.99
CA PHE A 69 3.84 -5.54 -14.22
C PHE A 69 4.30 -4.13 -14.59
N LEU A 70 5.57 -4.01 -15.00
CA LEU A 70 6.17 -2.76 -15.47
C LEU A 70 6.23 -2.75 -16.99
N LYS A 71 5.44 -1.88 -17.64
CA LYS A 71 5.42 -1.76 -19.11
C LYS A 71 6.76 -1.29 -19.71
N ASP A 72 7.50 -0.41 -19.00
CA ASP A 72 8.72 0.25 -19.51
C ASP A 72 9.86 0.20 -18.47
N GLY A 73 10.09 -0.97 -17.92
CA GLY A 73 10.97 -1.14 -16.76
C GLY A 73 12.47 -0.93 -17.02
N ASN A 74 12.93 0.31 -17.18
CA ASN A 74 14.36 0.67 -17.17
C ASN A 74 14.65 1.82 -16.22
N ALA A 75 14.20 1.71 -14.95
CA ALA A 75 14.53 2.71 -13.96
C ALA A 75 16.05 2.75 -13.71
N PRO A 76 16.69 3.93 -13.79
CA PRO A 76 18.12 4.07 -13.51
C PRO A 76 18.47 3.79 -12.04
N ARG A 77 17.48 3.83 -11.16
CA ARG A 77 17.62 3.58 -9.71
C ARG A 77 16.55 2.59 -9.27
N LYS A 78 16.76 1.31 -9.57
CA LYS A 78 15.82 0.20 -9.35
C LYS A 78 15.32 0.11 -7.90
N ALA A 79 16.22 0.14 -6.92
CA ALA A 79 15.87 0.10 -5.50
C ALA A 79 14.97 1.27 -5.09
N LYS A 80 15.26 2.49 -5.55
CA LYS A 80 14.40 3.65 -5.30
C LYS A 80 13.01 3.48 -5.92
N ASP A 81 12.94 2.98 -7.14
CA ASP A 81 11.66 2.76 -7.84
C ASP A 81 10.81 1.68 -7.13
N ALA A 82 11.44 0.59 -6.68
CA ALA A 82 10.79 -0.44 -5.88
C ALA A 82 10.18 0.14 -4.59
N ARG A 83 10.95 0.97 -3.86
CA ARG A 83 10.44 1.67 -2.66
C ARG A 83 9.26 2.57 -2.98
N GLN A 84 9.35 3.38 -4.05
CA GLN A 84 8.26 4.28 -4.45
C GLN A 84 6.99 3.53 -4.84
N LYS A 85 7.10 2.44 -5.59
CA LYS A 85 5.95 1.63 -6.01
C LYS A 85 5.24 0.96 -4.85
N THR A 86 5.94 0.62 -3.78
CA THR A 86 5.38 -0.05 -2.60
C THR A 86 4.95 0.91 -1.49
N SER A 87 5.37 2.19 -1.54
CA SER A 87 5.12 3.14 -0.45
C SER A 87 3.63 3.36 -0.17
N GLY A 88 2.81 3.51 -1.20
CA GLY A 88 1.37 3.74 -1.03
C GLY A 88 0.66 2.61 -0.30
N MET A 89 0.98 1.36 -0.61
CA MET A 89 0.39 0.21 0.09
C MET A 89 0.82 0.15 1.56
N ARG A 90 2.07 0.54 1.86
CA ARG A 90 2.55 0.67 3.24
C ARG A 90 1.80 1.79 3.97
N ASP A 91 1.67 2.96 3.35
CA ASP A 91 1.07 4.14 3.96
C ASP A 91 -0.41 3.91 4.34
N ILE A 92 -1.12 3.03 3.64
CA ILE A 92 -2.48 2.61 3.99
C ILE A 92 -2.54 1.28 4.76
N GLY A 93 -1.39 0.72 5.16
CA GLY A 93 -1.32 -0.45 6.03
C GLY A 93 -1.68 -1.79 5.39
N LEU A 94 -1.60 -1.92 4.06
CA LEU A 94 -1.76 -3.21 3.37
C LEU A 94 -0.50 -4.07 3.48
N ILE A 95 0.65 -3.44 3.60
CA ILE A 95 1.95 -4.07 3.84
C ILE A 95 2.68 -3.36 4.98
N ASP A 96 3.59 -4.06 5.62
CA ASP A 96 4.43 -3.54 6.69
C ASP A 96 5.71 -2.83 6.17
N ASP A 97 6.60 -2.41 7.06
CA ASP A 97 7.86 -1.75 6.69
C ASP A 97 8.82 -2.67 5.93
N ASN A 98 8.76 -3.98 6.18
CA ASN A 98 9.47 -4.99 5.41
C ASN A 98 8.76 -5.39 4.10
N ARG A 99 7.71 -4.67 3.73
CA ARG A 99 6.91 -4.93 2.52
C ARG A 99 6.26 -6.31 2.50
N ARG A 100 6.05 -6.92 3.68
CA ARG A 100 5.26 -8.14 3.82
C ARG A 100 3.79 -7.78 3.99
N LEU A 101 2.92 -8.64 3.49
CA LEU A 101 1.48 -8.40 3.62
C LEU A 101 1.06 -8.41 5.09
N THR A 102 0.29 -7.40 5.49
CA THR A 102 -0.41 -7.40 6.77
C THR A 102 -1.63 -8.33 6.70
N SER A 103 -2.28 -8.57 7.84
CA SER A 103 -3.56 -9.32 7.84
C SER A 103 -4.61 -8.70 6.92
N VAL A 104 -4.63 -7.37 6.81
CA VAL A 104 -5.54 -6.64 5.90
C VAL A 104 -5.12 -6.83 4.45
N GLY A 105 -3.82 -6.81 4.15
CA GLY A 105 -3.30 -7.09 2.81
C GLY A 105 -3.63 -8.50 2.35
N HIS A 106 -3.50 -9.49 3.23
CA HIS A 106 -3.91 -10.87 2.95
C HIS A 106 -5.41 -10.98 2.68
N LYS A 107 -6.24 -10.35 3.50
CA LYS A 107 -7.70 -10.35 3.29
C LYS A 107 -8.10 -9.72 1.95
N LEU A 108 -7.47 -8.60 1.57
CA LEU A 108 -7.71 -7.98 0.27
C LEU A 108 -7.30 -8.91 -0.88
N LEU A 109 -6.15 -9.57 -0.77
CA LEU A 109 -5.68 -10.52 -1.77
C LEU A 109 -6.61 -11.75 -1.90
N GLU A 110 -7.16 -12.26 -0.78
CA GLU A 110 -8.15 -13.34 -0.80
C GLU A 110 -9.42 -12.93 -1.55
N ILE A 111 -9.95 -11.72 -1.31
CA ILE A 111 -11.10 -11.18 -2.02
C ILE A 111 -10.80 -11.09 -3.52
N ALA A 112 -9.64 -10.53 -3.89
CA ALA A 112 -9.24 -10.41 -5.29
C ALA A 112 -9.12 -11.78 -5.99
N LYS A 113 -8.55 -12.79 -5.31
CA LYS A 113 -8.41 -14.15 -5.84
C LYS A 113 -9.75 -14.90 -5.95
N SER A 114 -10.67 -14.65 -5.02
CA SER A 114 -11.99 -15.28 -5.07
C SER A 114 -12.89 -14.69 -6.16
N GLY A 115 -12.64 -13.43 -6.56
CA GLY A 115 -13.49 -12.68 -7.46
C GLY A 115 -14.85 -12.30 -6.87
N ASP A 116 -15.06 -12.56 -5.56
CA ASP A 116 -16.29 -12.19 -4.86
C ASP A 116 -16.17 -10.79 -4.26
N PHE A 117 -16.53 -9.80 -5.04
CA PHE A 117 -16.60 -8.38 -4.63
C PHE A 117 -17.97 -7.98 -4.10
N SER A 118 -18.89 -8.92 -3.89
CA SER A 118 -20.25 -8.62 -3.39
C SER A 118 -20.19 -7.83 -2.09
N SER A 119 -21.13 -6.87 -1.93
CA SER A 119 -21.22 -6.08 -0.70
C SER A 119 -21.80 -6.93 0.44
N ASP A 120 -21.12 -6.89 1.60
CA ASP A 120 -21.54 -7.51 2.85
C ASP A 120 -21.65 -6.51 4.02
N ASN A 121 -21.66 -5.21 3.70
CA ASN A 121 -21.67 -4.12 4.66
C ASN A 121 -22.85 -3.17 4.45
N PHE A 122 -23.20 -2.42 5.49
CA PHE A 122 -24.36 -1.51 5.48
C PHE A 122 -24.23 -0.33 4.50
N LEU A 123 -23.00 0.00 4.08
CA LEU A 123 -22.75 1.05 3.08
C LEU A 123 -22.94 0.57 1.64
N GLN A 124 -23.16 -0.74 1.45
CA GLN A 124 -23.26 -1.37 0.13
C GLN A 124 -22.03 -1.13 -0.77
N ILE A 125 -20.87 -0.93 -0.15
CA ILE A 125 -19.58 -0.81 -0.85
C ILE A 125 -19.07 -2.21 -1.17
N PRO A 126 -18.51 -2.49 -2.37
CA PRO A 126 -17.82 -3.74 -2.66
C PRO A 126 -16.77 -4.08 -1.60
N LYS A 127 -16.56 -5.36 -1.30
CA LYS A 127 -15.67 -5.84 -0.22
C LYS A 127 -14.27 -5.24 -0.29
N ASP A 128 -13.66 -5.20 -1.47
CA ASP A 128 -12.34 -4.57 -1.69
C ASP A 128 -12.38 -3.06 -1.41
N GLY A 129 -13.36 -2.37 -1.96
CA GLY A 129 -13.58 -0.94 -1.73
C GLY A 129 -13.80 -0.61 -0.26
N PHE A 130 -14.49 -1.48 0.49
CA PHE A 130 -14.70 -1.31 1.92
C PHE A 130 -13.42 -1.45 2.73
N ILE A 131 -12.50 -2.35 2.33
CA ILE A 131 -11.16 -2.43 2.93
C ILE A 131 -10.40 -1.12 2.71
N TYR A 132 -10.33 -0.61 1.49
CA TYR A 132 -9.68 0.68 1.22
C TYR A 132 -10.28 1.81 2.04
N PHE A 133 -11.60 1.90 2.10
CA PHE A 133 -12.31 2.89 2.91
C PHE A 133 -11.90 2.81 4.38
N GLN A 134 -11.90 1.61 4.97
CA GLN A 134 -11.51 1.42 6.36
C GLN A 134 -10.03 1.83 6.60
N GLN A 135 -9.13 1.47 5.70
CA GLN A 135 -7.70 1.80 5.84
C GLN A 135 -7.45 3.31 5.70
N LEU A 136 -8.13 3.98 4.79
CA LEU A 136 -8.04 5.42 4.64
C LEU A 136 -8.53 6.14 5.91
N LEU A 137 -9.62 5.69 6.53
CA LEU A 137 -10.10 6.26 7.80
C LEU A 137 -9.11 6.08 8.96
N LYS A 138 -8.29 5.03 8.94
CA LYS A 138 -7.25 4.78 9.96
C LYS A 138 -5.99 5.62 9.75
N THR A 139 -5.79 6.19 8.55
CA THR A 139 -4.60 6.97 8.23
C THR A 139 -4.48 8.15 9.18
N TYR A 140 -3.31 8.26 9.83
CA TYR A 140 -2.97 9.30 10.77
C TYR A 140 -1.69 9.99 10.34
N ILE A 141 -1.69 11.32 10.36
CA ILE A 141 -0.54 12.14 9.99
C ILE A 141 -0.13 12.96 11.18
N THR A 142 1.09 12.75 11.67
CA THR A 142 1.68 13.57 12.73
C THR A 142 2.22 14.86 12.13
N ILE A 143 1.78 16.00 12.65
CA ILE A 143 2.24 17.33 12.22
C ILE A 143 3.44 17.76 13.08
N ASP A 144 3.34 17.56 14.38
CA ASP A 144 4.40 17.80 15.36
C ASP A 144 4.30 16.78 16.51
N LYS A 145 5.09 16.96 17.58
CA LYS A 145 5.16 16.00 18.70
C LYS A 145 3.82 15.71 19.37
N ASP A 146 2.92 16.70 19.39
CA ASP A 146 1.68 16.66 20.15
C ASP A 146 0.43 16.76 19.26
N THR A 147 0.61 17.00 17.96
CA THR A 147 -0.49 17.27 17.03
C THR A 147 -0.47 16.29 15.87
N GLY A 148 -1.61 15.69 15.62
CA GLY A 148 -1.81 14.83 14.46
C GLY A 148 -3.25 14.90 13.97
N VAL A 149 -3.45 14.49 12.73
CA VAL A 149 -4.76 14.52 12.08
C VAL A 149 -5.08 13.22 11.35
N ARG A 150 -6.36 12.92 11.26
CA ARG A 150 -6.92 11.87 10.41
C ARG A 150 -7.59 12.56 9.21
N PRO A 151 -6.89 12.80 8.11
CA PRO A 151 -7.37 13.66 7.03
C PRO A 151 -8.66 13.15 6.40
N PHE A 152 -8.82 11.84 6.24
CA PHE A 152 -10.02 11.25 5.64
C PHE A 152 -11.24 11.30 6.57
N VAL A 153 -11.03 11.23 7.89
CA VAL A 153 -12.12 11.43 8.87
C VAL A 153 -12.59 12.87 8.84
N LEU A 154 -11.67 13.84 8.78
CA LEU A 154 -12.01 15.25 8.67
C LEU A 154 -12.76 15.56 7.37
N TYR A 155 -12.31 14.99 6.25
CA TYR A 155 -12.97 15.15 4.97
C TYR A 155 -14.39 14.57 4.99
N ALA A 156 -14.58 13.36 5.46
CA ALA A 156 -15.89 12.73 5.59
C ALA A 156 -16.82 13.57 6.47
N HIS A 157 -16.35 14.01 7.65
CA HIS A 157 -17.14 14.84 8.57
C HIS A 157 -17.59 16.16 7.92
N LYS A 158 -16.74 16.78 7.09
CA LYS A 158 -17.10 18.01 6.37
C LYS A 158 -18.15 17.75 5.29
N SER A 159 -18.03 16.64 4.58
CA SER A 159 -18.93 16.29 3.46
C SER A 159 -20.34 15.93 3.92
N PHE A 160 -20.53 15.48 5.17
CA PHE A 160 -21.85 15.17 5.72
C PHE A 160 -22.54 16.37 6.39
N ARG A 161 -21.91 17.56 6.44
CA ARG A 161 -22.48 18.78 7.01
C ARG A 161 -23.06 19.76 5.97
N THR A 162 -22.91 19.46 4.70
CA THR A 162 -23.52 20.20 3.59
C THR A 162 -24.75 19.47 3.06
#